data_cce627239bd9313f14489c0331424849
#
_entry.id   cce627239bd9313f14489c0331424849
#
_cell.length_a   1.000
_cell.length_b   1.000
_cell.length_c   1.000
_cell.angle_alpha   90.00
_cell.angle_beta   90.00
_cell.angle_gamma   90.00
#
_symmetry.space_group_name_H-M   'P 1'
#
loop_
_entity.id
_entity.type
_entity.pdbx_description
1 polymer ?
#
loop_
_entity_poly.entity_id
_entity_poly.type
_entity_poly.pdbx_seq_one_letter_code
_entity_poly.pdbx_strand_id
1 'polypeptide(L)'
;MSSDRGKDVALVIGLAIPVLMIVFVAGAIYLPRLFLSVDPPQHDFLYLVGSPYGDERYLVVDGRLEVRKVDPPDYTPPGASWPRKLYVHHVGSNSSELISFDAAAKLALDGSPRSPDGFEIVHGRRSEFFFPVLSSTDYQTWYLKHDGWSHKLDLEVGSDAGYASMFNFLGWIVEEAQWTR
;
A
#
# COMPACT_ATOMS: atom_id res chain seq x y z
N MET A 1 -64.56 18.99 -2.02
CA MET A 1 -63.54 18.19 -1.34
C MET A 1 -62.60 17.53 -2.36
N SER A 2 -61.92 18.32 -3.19
CA SER A 2 -61.04 17.74 -4.26
C SER A 2 -59.60 18.35 -4.27
N SER A 3 -59.31 19.29 -3.37
CA SER A 3 -58.08 20.08 -3.43
C SER A 3 -56.88 19.49 -2.64
N ASP A 4 -57.08 18.51 -1.77
CA ASP A 4 -55.99 17.99 -0.90
C ASP A 4 -55.16 16.89 -1.57
N ARG A 5 -55.73 16.06 -2.45
CA ARG A 5 -54.97 15.01 -3.13
C ARG A 5 -53.81 15.52 -3.99
N GLY A 6 -53.93 16.70 -4.56
CA GLY A 6 -52.85 17.28 -5.37
C GLY A 6 -51.63 17.74 -4.54
N LYS A 7 -51.88 18.20 -3.32
CA LYS A 7 -50.79 18.65 -2.39
C LYS A 7 -50.01 17.46 -1.85
N ASP A 8 -50.72 16.38 -1.53
CA ASP A 8 -50.09 15.16 -1.02
C ASP A 8 -49.19 14.50 -2.09
N VAL A 9 -49.61 14.48 -3.34
CA VAL A 9 -48.84 13.96 -4.48
C VAL A 9 -47.61 14.82 -4.71
N ALA A 10 -47.71 16.15 -4.67
CA ALA A 10 -46.55 17.04 -4.84
C ALA A 10 -45.53 16.90 -3.72
N LEU A 11 -46.01 16.72 -2.49
CA LEU A 11 -45.15 16.51 -1.32
C LEU A 11 -44.41 15.15 -1.40
N VAL A 12 -45.13 14.10 -1.81
CA VAL A 12 -44.54 12.76 -2.00
C VAL A 12 -43.45 12.79 -3.08
N ILE A 13 -43.71 13.43 -4.22
CA ILE A 13 -42.76 13.56 -5.32
C ILE A 13 -41.55 14.40 -4.87
N GLY A 14 -41.80 15.50 -4.17
CA GLY A 14 -40.73 16.37 -3.65
C GLY A 14 -39.80 15.67 -2.66
N LEU A 15 -40.31 14.72 -1.86
CA LEU A 15 -39.51 13.93 -0.93
C LEU A 15 -38.85 12.71 -1.59
N ALA A 16 -39.50 12.11 -2.59
CA ALA A 16 -39.02 10.92 -3.27
C ALA A 16 -37.74 11.20 -4.09
N ILE A 17 -37.66 12.36 -4.74
CA ILE A 17 -36.49 12.71 -5.58
C ILE A 17 -35.18 12.76 -4.76
N PRO A 18 -35.06 13.49 -3.63
CA PRO A 18 -33.86 13.48 -2.80
C PRO A 18 -33.51 12.09 -2.27
N VAL A 19 -34.50 11.30 -1.85
CA VAL A 19 -34.27 9.93 -1.38
C VAL A 19 -33.73 9.03 -2.48
N LEU A 20 -34.30 9.09 -3.68
CA LEU A 20 -33.82 8.36 -4.85
C LEU A 20 -32.40 8.76 -5.23
N MET A 21 -32.06 10.04 -5.17
CA MET A 21 -30.71 10.54 -5.40
C MET A 21 -29.70 9.98 -4.39
N ILE A 22 -30.07 9.95 -3.10
CA ILE A 22 -29.22 9.36 -2.05
C ILE A 22 -29.03 7.87 -2.29
N VAL A 23 -30.08 7.13 -2.59
CA VAL A 23 -30.01 5.69 -2.90
C VAL A 23 -29.17 5.43 -4.15
N PHE A 24 -29.32 6.24 -5.19
CA PHE A 24 -28.54 6.13 -6.41
C PHE A 24 -27.05 6.40 -6.15
N VAL A 25 -26.73 7.47 -5.43
CA VAL A 25 -25.34 7.80 -5.07
C VAL A 25 -24.74 6.72 -4.17
N ALA A 26 -25.48 6.26 -3.16
CA ALA A 26 -25.03 5.16 -2.31
C ALA A 26 -24.82 3.88 -3.15
N GLY A 27 -25.77 3.52 -4.02
CA GLY A 27 -25.64 2.40 -4.92
C GLY A 27 -24.40 2.52 -5.82
N ALA A 28 -24.19 3.67 -6.45
CA ALA A 28 -23.03 3.91 -7.31
C ALA A 28 -21.68 3.77 -6.56
N ILE A 29 -21.65 4.04 -5.26
CA ILE A 29 -20.45 3.90 -4.42
C ILE A 29 -20.24 2.47 -3.93
N TYR A 30 -21.32 1.78 -3.52
CA TYR A 30 -21.23 0.50 -2.84
C TYR A 30 -21.37 -0.70 -3.76
N LEU A 31 -22.20 -0.60 -4.85
CA LEU A 31 -22.37 -1.72 -5.79
C LEU A 31 -21.05 -2.18 -6.44
N PRO A 32 -20.17 -1.32 -6.95
CA PRO A 32 -18.92 -1.78 -7.54
C PRO A 32 -18.07 -2.59 -6.56
N ARG A 33 -18.07 -2.21 -5.27
CA ARG A 33 -17.31 -2.92 -4.22
C ARG A 33 -17.83 -4.32 -3.92
N LEU A 34 -19.12 -4.57 -4.17
CA LEU A 34 -19.72 -5.89 -3.98
C LEU A 34 -19.41 -6.85 -5.15
N PHE A 35 -19.06 -6.31 -6.32
CA PHE A 35 -18.74 -7.09 -7.51
C PHE A 35 -17.25 -7.22 -7.79
N LEU A 36 -16.42 -6.36 -7.17
CA LEU A 36 -14.96 -6.48 -7.21
C LEU A 36 -14.51 -7.41 -6.07
N SER A 37 -14.66 -8.71 -6.27
CA SER A 37 -13.96 -9.70 -5.46
C SER A 37 -12.50 -9.75 -5.91
N VAL A 38 -11.68 -8.87 -5.37
CA VAL A 38 -10.23 -9.01 -5.48
C VAL A 38 -9.83 -10.07 -4.46
N ASP A 39 -9.18 -11.13 -4.92
CA ASP A 39 -8.61 -12.12 -4.01
C ASP A 39 -7.64 -11.42 -3.04
N PRO A 40 -7.64 -11.80 -1.76
CA PRO A 40 -6.75 -11.19 -0.79
C PRO A 40 -5.28 -11.42 -1.20
N PRO A 41 -4.38 -10.47 -0.92
CA PRO A 41 -2.98 -10.61 -1.26
C PRO A 41 -2.39 -11.82 -0.51
N GLN A 42 -1.59 -12.62 -1.23
CA GLN A 42 -1.05 -13.89 -0.74
C GLN A 42 0.47 -13.84 -0.54
N HIS A 43 1.14 -12.84 -1.10
CA HIS A 43 2.59 -12.75 -1.05
C HIS A 43 3.05 -11.71 -0.04
N ASP A 44 3.76 -12.17 0.97
CA ASP A 44 4.49 -11.32 1.89
C ASP A 44 5.67 -10.64 1.16
N PHE A 45 6.23 -9.60 1.73
CA PHE A 45 7.35 -8.92 1.10
C PHE A 45 8.44 -8.51 2.08
N LEU A 46 9.66 -8.46 1.57
CA LEU A 46 10.84 -8.00 2.27
C LEU A 46 11.10 -6.52 1.97
N TYR A 47 11.39 -5.73 2.99
CA TYR A 47 11.76 -4.33 2.84
C TYR A 47 12.85 -3.92 3.82
N LEU A 48 13.54 -2.86 3.46
CA LEU A 48 14.62 -2.25 4.23
C LEU A 48 14.17 -0.88 4.73
N VAL A 49 14.45 -0.60 5.99
CA VAL A 49 14.29 0.73 6.59
C VAL A 49 15.63 1.20 7.07
N GLY A 50 16.01 2.41 6.76
CA GLY A 50 17.26 2.97 7.24
C GLY A 50 17.86 4.03 6.33
N SER A 51 19.09 4.42 6.65
CA SER A 51 19.82 5.45 5.90
C SER A 51 20.10 4.99 4.45
N PRO A 52 19.85 5.84 3.46
CA PRO A 52 20.29 5.60 2.09
C PRO A 52 21.81 5.82 1.93
N TYR A 53 22.42 6.50 2.91
CA TYR A 53 23.83 6.84 2.93
C TYR A 53 24.61 5.73 3.64
N GLY A 54 25.40 4.97 2.92
CA GLY A 54 26.21 3.90 3.46
C GLY A 54 26.95 3.18 2.33
N ASP A 55 27.93 2.38 2.73
CA ASP A 55 28.81 1.62 1.85
C ASP A 55 28.21 0.27 1.38
N GLU A 56 26.98 -0.03 1.77
CA GLU A 56 26.30 -1.27 1.41
C GLU A 56 25.01 -0.98 0.62
N ARG A 57 24.75 -1.80 -0.37
CA ARG A 57 23.46 -1.85 -1.08
C ARG A 57 22.88 -3.25 -1.01
N TYR A 58 21.60 -3.30 -0.66
CA TYR A 58 20.79 -4.51 -0.63
C TYR A 58 20.05 -4.63 -1.95
N LEU A 59 20.24 -5.75 -2.63
CA LEU A 59 19.69 -6.01 -3.96
C LEU A 59 19.15 -7.44 -4.00
N VAL A 60 18.13 -7.67 -4.81
CA VAL A 60 17.70 -9.02 -5.15
C VAL A 60 18.35 -9.41 -6.48
N VAL A 61 19.16 -10.45 -6.44
CA VAL A 61 19.87 -11.00 -7.61
C VAL A 61 19.57 -12.49 -7.67
N ASP A 62 19.15 -12.95 -8.83
CA ASP A 62 18.78 -14.36 -9.06
C ASP A 62 17.87 -14.93 -7.96
N GLY A 63 16.90 -14.10 -7.52
CA GLY A 63 15.91 -14.49 -6.50
C GLY A 63 16.42 -14.57 -5.07
N ARG A 64 17.58 -14.02 -4.77
CA ARG A 64 18.18 -14.02 -3.44
C ARG A 64 18.62 -12.62 -3.03
N LEU A 65 18.57 -12.35 -1.74
CA LEU A 65 19.10 -11.11 -1.19
C LEU A 65 20.63 -11.13 -1.18
N GLU A 66 21.22 -10.14 -1.83
CA GLU A 66 22.66 -9.89 -1.82
C GLU A 66 22.98 -8.52 -1.21
N VAL A 67 24.14 -8.42 -0.57
CA VAL A 67 24.74 -7.15 -0.14
C VAL A 67 25.95 -6.87 -0.98
N ARG A 68 25.97 -5.72 -1.63
CA ARG A 68 27.11 -5.23 -2.40
C ARG A 68 27.71 -4.01 -1.73
N LYS A 69 29.03 -4.01 -1.58
CA LYS A 69 29.75 -2.80 -1.18
C LYS A 69 29.76 -1.82 -2.33
N VAL A 70 29.48 -0.58 -2.01
CA VAL A 70 29.51 0.56 -2.94
C VAL A 70 30.35 1.67 -2.32
N ASP A 71 30.94 2.50 -3.14
CA ASP A 71 31.62 3.68 -2.62
C ASP A 71 30.58 4.60 -1.93
N PRO A 72 30.88 5.04 -0.70
CA PRO A 72 29.99 5.95 -0.01
C PRO A 72 29.86 7.25 -0.81
N PRO A 73 28.72 7.93 -0.76
CA PRO A 73 28.54 9.20 -1.44
C PRO A 73 29.51 10.24 -0.84
N ASP A 74 30.00 11.15 -1.68
CA ASP A 74 30.95 12.21 -1.29
C ASP A 74 30.42 13.12 -0.16
N TYR A 75 29.11 13.17 0.00
CA TYR A 75 28.46 13.93 1.05
C TYR A 75 27.39 13.10 1.76
N THR A 76 27.53 12.97 3.07
CA THR A 76 26.51 12.42 3.95
C THR A 76 26.07 13.54 4.91
N PRO A 77 24.78 13.94 4.89
CA PRO A 77 24.30 14.96 5.82
C PRO A 77 24.53 14.56 7.28
N PRO A 78 24.88 15.52 8.16
CA PRO A 78 25.00 15.24 9.59
C PRO A 78 23.72 14.63 10.14
N GLY A 79 23.84 13.52 10.88
CA GLY A 79 22.70 12.81 11.47
C GLY A 79 21.92 11.92 10.48
N ALA A 80 22.36 11.80 9.23
CA ALA A 80 21.69 10.95 8.23
C ALA A 80 22.13 9.47 8.27
N SER A 81 23.04 9.11 9.17
CA SER A 81 23.51 7.73 9.33
C SER A 81 22.79 7.08 10.50
N TRP A 82 21.81 6.23 10.21
CA TRP A 82 21.16 5.36 11.19
C TRP A 82 21.16 3.92 10.70
N PRO A 83 21.09 2.96 11.65
CA PRO A 83 21.21 1.55 11.31
C PRO A 83 20.09 1.10 10.35
N ARG A 84 20.48 0.26 9.42
CA ARG A 84 19.55 -0.39 8.50
C ARG A 84 18.93 -1.60 9.16
N LYS A 85 17.63 -1.77 8.97
CA LYS A 85 16.84 -2.88 9.51
C LYS A 85 16.06 -3.52 8.39
N LEU A 86 16.07 -4.85 8.33
CA LEU A 86 15.29 -5.64 7.41
C LEU A 86 14.00 -6.09 8.09
N TYR A 87 12.89 -5.98 7.38
CA TYR A 87 11.59 -6.41 7.84
C TYR A 87 10.90 -7.28 6.80
N VAL A 88 10.21 -8.31 7.26
CA VAL A 88 9.18 -9.00 6.49
C VAL A 88 7.85 -8.39 6.86
N HIS A 89 7.08 -7.97 5.86
CA HIS A 89 5.69 -7.57 6.04
C HIS A 89 4.76 -8.71 5.67
N HIS A 90 3.95 -9.12 6.63
CA HIS A 90 2.92 -10.13 6.45
C HIS A 90 1.63 -9.47 5.99
N VAL A 91 1.30 -9.63 4.71
CA VAL A 91 0.12 -8.96 4.11
C VAL A 91 -1.20 -9.43 4.71
N GLY A 92 -1.29 -10.70 5.13
CA GLY A 92 -2.49 -11.27 5.74
C GLY A 92 -2.84 -10.68 7.10
N SER A 93 -1.84 -10.34 7.92
CA SER A 93 -2.01 -9.72 9.25
C SER A 93 -1.77 -8.20 9.23
N ASN A 94 -1.28 -7.65 8.11
CA ASN A 94 -0.85 -6.26 7.97
C ASN A 94 0.13 -5.84 9.08
N SER A 95 1.13 -6.67 9.34
CA SER A 95 2.13 -6.46 10.39
C SER A 95 3.53 -6.75 9.87
N SER A 96 4.53 -6.11 10.49
CA SER A 96 5.92 -6.26 10.09
C SER A 96 6.75 -6.91 11.19
N GLU A 97 7.65 -7.81 10.81
CA GLU A 97 8.58 -8.51 11.70
C GLU A 97 10.03 -8.20 11.31
N LEU A 98 10.85 -7.88 12.32
CA LEU A 98 12.27 -7.67 12.13
C LEU A 98 12.97 -9.00 11.82
N ILE A 99 13.74 -9.04 10.73
CA ILE A 99 14.47 -10.24 10.32
C ILE A 99 15.98 -9.97 10.21
N SER A 100 16.79 -10.98 10.52
CA SER A 100 18.24 -10.89 10.31
C SER A 100 18.59 -11.06 8.83
N PHE A 101 19.76 -10.55 8.43
CA PHE A 101 20.25 -10.73 7.05
C PHE A 101 20.38 -12.21 6.68
N ASP A 102 20.92 -13.03 7.58
CA ASP A 102 21.12 -14.48 7.33
C ASP A 102 19.81 -15.23 7.11
N ALA A 103 18.75 -14.80 7.77
CA ALA A 103 17.42 -15.36 7.56
C ALA A 103 16.80 -14.84 6.25
N ALA A 104 16.92 -13.55 5.96
CA ALA A 104 16.43 -12.93 4.73
C ALA A 104 17.12 -13.47 3.46
N ALA A 105 18.42 -13.78 3.53
CA ALA A 105 19.20 -14.35 2.43
C ALA A 105 18.74 -15.76 2.02
N LYS A 106 17.98 -16.45 2.88
CA LYS A 106 17.41 -17.78 2.59
C LYS A 106 16.06 -17.71 1.90
N LEU A 107 15.43 -16.53 1.90
CA LEU A 107 14.13 -16.35 1.26
C LEU A 107 14.28 -16.36 -0.27
N ALA A 108 13.30 -16.96 -0.92
CA ALA A 108 13.16 -16.80 -2.37
C ALA A 108 12.39 -15.51 -2.63
N LEU A 109 12.99 -14.60 -3.40
CA LEU A 109 12.49 -13.24 -3.59
C LEU A 109 12.25 -12.94 -5.06
N ASP A 110 11.10 -12.35 -5.38
CA ASP A 110 10.85 -11.71 -6.66
C ASP A 110 11.01 -10.19 -6.51
N GLY A 111 12.04 -9.63 -7.13
CA GLY A 111 12.34 -8.20 -7.11
C GLY A 111 11.46 -7.36 -8.06
N SER A 112 10.45 -7.94 -8.68
CA SER A 112 9.53 -7.18 -9.54
C SER A 112 8.71 -6.17 -8.72
N PRO A 113 8.33 -5.02 -9.32
CA PRO A 113 7.51 -4.02 -8.62
C PRO A 113 6.09 -4.51 -8.32
N ARG A 114 5.65 -5.56 -9.02
CA ARG A 114 4.33 -6.15 -8.89
C ARG A 114 4.44 -7.59 -8.41
N SER A 115 3.64 -7.97 -7.42
CA SER A 115 3.58 -9.33 -6.91
C SER A 115 3.05 -10.34 -7.95
N PRO A 116 3.30 -11.63 -7.79
CA PRO A 116 2.76 -12.65 -8.70
C PRO A 116 1.23 -12.66 -8.81
N ASP A 117 0.53 -12.25 -7.75
CA ASP A 117 -0.92 -12.08 -7.69
C ASP A 117 -1.39 -10.66 -8.09
N GLY A 118 -0.48 -9.83 -8.62
CA GLY A 118 -0.79 -8.57 -9.31
C GLY A 118 -0.82 -7.33 -8.43
N PHE A 119 -0.49 -7.43 -7.13
CA PHE A 119 -0.43 -6.28 -6.23
C PHE A 119 0.84 -5.47 -6.40
N GLU A 120 0.76 -4.17 -6.13
CA GLU A 120 1.90 -3.25 -6.12
C GLU A 120 1.91 -2.38 -4.87
N ILE A 121 3.11 -2.05 -4.39
CA ILE A 121 3.30 -1.15 -3.25
C ILE A 121 3.47 0.26 -3.79
N VAL A 122 2.61 1.17 -3.36
CA VAL A 122 2.64 2.57 -3.79
C VAL A 122 2.72 3.51 -2.59
N HIS A 123 3.49 4.59 -2.77
CA HIS A 123 3.62 5.64 -1.77
C HIS A 123 2.62 6.76 -2.04
N GLY A 124 1.96 7.22 -0.99
CA GLY A 124 1.12 8.41 -1.01
C GLY A 124 -0.31 8.22 -1.49
N ARG A 125 -0.99 9.29 -1.53
CA ARG A 125 -2.39 9.61 -1.84
C ARG A 125 -3.35 8.45 -2.06
N ARG A 126 -4.24 8.23 -1.10
CA ARG A 126 -5.52 7.55 -1.33
C ARG A 126 -6.39 8.45 -2.24
N SER A 127 -6.17 8.41 -3.55
CA SER A 127 -6.88 9.28 -4.49
C SER A 127 -8.14 8.62 -5.05
N GLU A 128 -8.94 7.98 -4.20
CA GLU A 128 -10.18 7.35 -4.64
C GLU A 128 -11.46 8.12 -4.24
N PHE A 129 -11.32 9.37 -3.80
CA PHE A 129 -12.50 10.18 -3.48
C PHE A 129 -12.77 11.24 -4.54
N PHE A 130 -14.03 11.24 -4.99
CA PHE A 130 -14.60 12.24 -5.91
C PHE A 130 -14.53 13.68 -5.40
N PHE A 131 -14.16 13.86 -4.12
CA PHE A 131 -13.98 15.16 -3.48
C PHE A 131 -12.57 15.29 -2.89
N PRO A 132 -11.62 15.92 -3.61
CA PRO A 132 -10.24 16.12 -3.13
C PRO A 132 -10.14 17.03 -1.90
N VAL A 133 -11.21 17.71 -1.51
CA VAL A 133 -11.24 18.69 -0.40
C VAL A 133 -11.28 18.01 0.98
N LEU A 134 -11.64 16.75 1.07
CA LEU A 134 -11.79 16.01 2.34
C LEU A 134 -10.71 14.94 2.57
N SER A 135 -9.76 14.78 1.67
CA SER A 135 -8.68 13.83 1.86
C SER A 135 -7.54 14.53 2.60
N SER A 136 -7.29 14.14 3.85
CA SER A 136 -6.02 14.43 4.51
C SER A 136 -4.89 13.84 3.65
N THR A 137 -4.01 14.69 3.17
CA THR A 137 -2.84 14.31 2.37
C THR A 137 -1.79 13.70 3.30
N ASP A 138 -1.92 12.44 3.58
CA ASP A 138 -0.91 11.68 4.31
C ASP A 138 0.15 11.21 3.30
N TYR A 139 1.14 12.05 3.06
CA TYR A 139 2.25 11.77 2.13
C TYR A 139 3.25 10.74 2.66
N GLN A 140 3.06 10.24 3.87
CA GLN A 140 3.98 9.28 4.50
C GLN A 140 3.40 7.85 4.55
N THR A 141 2.25 7.63 3.95
CA THR A 141 1.56 6.36 4.03
C THR A 141 1.82 5.51 2.79
N TRP A 142 2.06 4.23 2.99
CA TRP A 142 2.21 3.23 1.95
C TRP A 142 0.93 2.42 1.79
N TYR A 143 0.62 2.04 0.57
CA TYR A 143 -0.57 1.28 0.22
C TYR A 143 -0.21 0.09 -0.65
N LEU A 144 -0.89 -1.02 -0.42
CA LEU A 144 -0.95 -2.15 -1.33
C LEU A 144 -2.14 -1.94 -2.27
N LYS A 145 -1.93 -2.00 -3.59
CA LYS A 145 -2.96 -1.74 -4.60
C LYS A 145 -3.06 -2.85 -5.62
N HIS A 146 -4.28 -3.15 -6.06
CA HIS A 146 -4.60 -4.02 -7.18
C HIS A 146 -5.98 -3.64 -7.73
N ASP A 147 -6.10 -3.36 -9.03
CA ASP A 147 -7.35 -3.16 -9.78
C ASP A 147 -8.45 -2.35 -9.03
N GLY A 148 -8.09 -1.16 -8.54
CA GLY A 148 -9.02 -0.29 -7.81
C GLY A 148 -9.19 -0.64 -6.34
N TRP A 149 -8.62 -1.75 -5.86
CA TRP A 149 -8.52 -2.06 -4.44
C TRP A 149 -7.27 -1.40 -3.84
N SER A 150 -7.40 -0.91 -2.62
CA SER A 150 -6.30 -0.25 -1.92
C SER A 150 -6.38 -0.53 -0.43
N HIS A 151 -5.29 -1.01 0.15
CA HIS A 151 -5.15 -1.27 1.57
C HIS A 151 -3.95 -0.52 2.14
N LYS A 152 -4.16 0.18 3.26
CA LYS A 152 -3.08 0.87 3.97
C LYS A 152 -2.16 -0.16 4.63
N LEU A 153 -0.86 -0.04 4.39
CA LEU A 153 0.16 -0.87 5.02
C LEU A 153 0.57 -0.28 6.37
N ASP A 154 0.67 -1.14 7.38
CA ASP A 154 1.23 -0.82 8.69
C ASP A 154 2.71 -1.23 8.72
N LEU A 155 3.56 -0.31 8.26
CA LEU A 155 5.00 -0.54 8.15
C LEU A 155 5.74 0.07 9.33
N GLU A 156 6.76 -0.64 9.79
CA GLU A 156 7.71 -0.16 10.82
C GLU A 156 8.66 0.92 10.24
N VAL A 157 8.08 1.98 9.72
CA VAL A 157 8.80 3.14 9.19
C VAL A 157 8.92 4.13 10.33
N GLY A 158 10.10 4.24 10.96
CA GLY A 158 10.30 5.04 12.18
C GLY A 158 9.78 6.46 12.06
N SER A 159 8.91 6.84 12.97
CA SER A 159 8.33 8.19 13.10
C SER A 159 9.32 9.24 13.62
N ASP A 160 10.47 8.80 14.12
CA ASP A 160 11.37 9.64 14.94
C ASP A 160 12.46 10.38 14.14
N ALA A 161 12.60 10.09 12.86
CA ALA A 161 13.55 10.79 12.01
C ALA A 161 12.81 11.83 11.16
N GLY A 162 13.06 13.10 11.43
CA GLY A 162 12.51 14.27 10.70
C GLY A 162 12.84 14.34 9.20
N TYR A 163 13.42 13.27 8.67
CA TYR A 163 13.53 12.91 7.25
C TYR A 163 12.98 11.50 7.13
N ALA A 164 11.98 11.33 6.32
CA ALA A 164 11.32 10.07 6.03
C ALA A 164 12.31 8.91 6.07
N SER A 165 12.16 8.03 7.07
CA SER A 165 12.88 6.76 7.11
C SER A 165 12.63 6.11 5.75
N MET A 166 13.67 5.95 4.94
CA MET A 166 13.49 5.52 3.57
C MET A 166 13.09 4.06 3.58
N PHE A 167 11.81 3.85 3.34
CA PHE A 167 11.31 2.55 2.95
C PHE A 167 11.92 2.19 1.60
N ASN A 168 12.54 1.05 1.54
CA ASN A 168 13.07 0.47 0.31
C ASN A 168 12.50 -0.95 0.15
N PHE A 169 11.58 -1.10 -0.78
CA PHE A 169 11.07 -2.41 -1.16
C PHE A 169 12.22 -3.22 -1.78
N LEU A 170 12.38 -4.47 -1.34
CA LEU A 170 13.40 -5.38 -1.85
C LEU A 170 12.82 -6.45 -2.77
N GLY A 171 11.73 -7.10 -2.34
CA GLY A 171 11.10 -8.12 -3.16
C GLY A 171 9.94 -8.82 -2.46
N TRP A 172 9.11 -9.47 -3.27
CA TRP A 172 8.03 -10.35 -2.82
C TRP A 172 8.60 -11.69 -2.40
N ILE A 173 8.11 -12.25 -1.31
CA ILE A 173 8.48 -13.59 -0.87
C ILE A 173 7.66 -14.59 -1.68
N VAL A 174 8.35 -15.47 -2.41
CA VAL A 174 7.74 -16.46 -3.28
C VAL A 174 8.22 -17.87 -2.93
N GLU A 175 7.45 -18.87 -3.28
CA GLU A 175 7.91 -20.26 -3.14
C GLU A 175 8.96 -20.59 -4.22
N GLU A 176 9.98 -21.36 -3.88
CA GLU A 176 11.08 -21.70 -4.81
C GLU A 176 10.63 -22.30 -6.16
N ALA A 177 9.44 -22.89 -6.21
CA ALA A 177 8.88 -23.48 -7.42
C ALA A 177 8.47 -22.48 -8.52
N GLN A 178 8.42 -21.19 -8.25
CA GLN A 178 7.94 -20.16 -9.19
C GLN A 178 9.05 -19.57 -10.09
N TRP A 179 10.31 -19.92 -9.87
CA TRP A 179 11.47 -19.41 -10.62
C TRP A 179 11.74 -20.06 -11.99
N THR A 180 11.00 -21.11 -12.35
CA THR A 180 11.26 -21.90 -13.57
C THR A 180 10.43 -21.47 -14.78
N ARG A 181 10.05 -20.21 -14.92
CA ARG A 181 9.32 -19.75 -16.10
C ARG A 181 10.00 -18.62 -16.82
#